data_f2a3e28ed4d03d1ae1739ac801594df8
#
_entry.id   f2a3e28ed4d03d1ae1739ac801594df8
#
_cell.length_a   1.000
_cell.length_b   1.000
_cell.length_c   1.000
_cell.angle_alpha   90.00
_cell.angle_beta   90.00
_cell.angle_gamma   90.00
#
_symmetry.space_group_name_H-M   'P 1'
#
loop_
_entity.id
_entity.type
_entity.pdbx_description
1 polymer ?
#
loop_
_entity_poly.entity_id
_entity_poly.type
_entity_poly.pdbx_seq_one_letter_code
_entity_poly.pdbx_strand_id
1 'polypeptide(L)'
;MKLAKGSLDLGVIVSDIKASLNFYQNILGLKFVGITPVRFGTIHRLRFGTSDFKLIEPKTVPPRGIIGLENQLGFRYVTFVIENLTQLCSDLKNEGIEFALPETEISPGVRVAMVKDPDGNIVEFVERS
;
A
#
# COMPACT_ATOMS: atom_id res chain seq x y z
N MET A 1 7.56 16.90 -18.96
CA MET A 1 8.34 15.81 -18.32
C MET A 1 8.97 14.93 -19.40
N LYS A 2 10.15 14.39 -19.11
CA LYS A 2 10.80 13.38 -19.97
C LYS A 2 11.06 12.16 -19.09
N LEU A 3 10.47 11.03 -19.41
CA LEU A 3 10.53 9.82 -18.58
C LEU A 3 11.94 9.25 -18.53
N ALA A 4 12.40 8.94 -17.32
CA ALA A 4 13.60 8.13 -17.07
C ALA A 4 13.23 6.69 -16.70
N LYS A 5 12.00 6.49 -16.21
CA LYS A 5 11.46 5.15 -15.89
C LYS A 5 9.93 5.20 -15.99
N GLY A 6 9.32 4.10 -16.42
CA GLY A 6 7.88 4.00 -16.70
C GLY A 6 6.99 3.67 -15.49
N SER A 7 7.49 3.81 -14.27
CA SER A 7 6.74 3.53 -13.05
C SER A 7 6.80 4.71 -12.08
N LEU A 8 5.83 4.77 -11.16
CA LEU A 8 5.79 5.76 -10.10
C LEU A 8 6.38 5.18 -8.82
N ASP A 9 6.99 6.05 -8.02
CA ASP A 9 7.38 5.73 -6.65
C ASP A 9 6.38 6.40 -5.69
N LEU A 10 6.19 5.82 -4.52
CA LEU A 10 5.26 6.34 -3.52
C LEU A 10 5.95 6.46 -2.17
N GLY A 11 5.72 7.57 -1.47
CA GLY A 11 6.15 7.76 -0.09
C GLY A 11 4.96 7.82 0.84
N VAL A 12 5.03 7.09 1.96
CA VAL A 12 3.97 7.01 2.97
C VAL A 12 4.58 7.23 4.34
N ILE A 13 4.14 8.26 5.06
CA ILE A 13 4.51 8.46 6.47
C ILE A 13 3.65 7.54 7.31
N VAL A 14 4.29 6.73 8.16
CA VAL A 14 3.62 5.71 8.96
C VAL A 14 3.75 5.98 10.45
N SER A 15 2.75 5.59 11.23
CA SER A 15 2.76 5.77 12.68
C SER A 15 3.55 4.68 13.40
N ASP A 16 3.60 3.48 12.85
CA ASP A 16 4.27 2.30 13.42
C ASP A 16 4.98 1.55 12.29
N ILE A 17 6.29 1.72 12.22
CA ILE A 17 7.09 1.11 11.14
C ILE A 17 7.06 -0.42 11.20
N LYS A 18 7.01 -1.02 12.37
CA LYS A 18 6.96 -2.48 12.49
C LYS A 18 5.66 -3.04 11.94
N ALA A 19 4.53 -2.42 12.27
CA ALA A 19 3.22 -2.82 11.75
C ALA A 19 3.16 -2.64 10.24
N SER A 20 3.68 -1.52 9.72
CA SER A 20 3.67 -1.23 8.29
C SER A 20 4.59 -2.14 7.50
N LEU A 21 5.78 -2.47 8.02
CA LEU A 21 6.67 -3.46 7.41
C LEU A 21 6.03 -4.85 7.41
N ASN A 22 5.37 -5.24 8.50
CA ASN A 22 4.65 -6.51 8.54
C ASN A 22 3.58 -6.59 7.45
N PHE A 23 2.80 -5.52 7.28
CA PHE A 23 1.76 -5.46 6.26
C PHE A 23 2.34 -5.50 4.84
N TYR A 24 3.19 -4.53 4.50
CA TYR A 24 3.66 -4.39 3.12
C TYR A 24 4.74 -5.39 2.73
N GLN A 25 5.68 -5.70 3.61
CA GLN A 25 6.76 -6.64 3.33
C GLN A 25 6.35 -8.09 3.58
N ASN A 26 5.83 -8.40 4.76
CA ASN A 26 5.58 -9.79 5.13
C ASN A 26 4.27 -10.32 4.56
N ILE A 27 3.18 -9.58 4.70
CA ILE A 27 1.84 -10.03 4.23
C ILE A 27 1.71 -9.84 2.72
N LEU A 28 1.98 -8.63 2.19
CA LEU A 28 1.85 -8.36 0.76
C LEU A 28 3.04 -8.86 -0.06
N GLY A 29 4.21 -9.01 0.55
CA GLY A 29 5.38 -9.55 -0.12
C GLY A 29 6.20 -8.54 -0.93
N LEU A 30 6.09 -7.23 -0.65
CA LEU A 30 6.99 -6.27 -1.28
C LEU A 30 8.43 -6.53 -0.85
N LYS A 31 9.37 -6.38 -1.79
CA LYS A 31 10.77 -6.69 -1.53
C LYS A 31 11.45 -5.55 -0.78
N PHE A 32 12.05 -5.86 0.37
CA PHE A 32 12.88 -4.89 1.10
C PHE A 32 14.16 -4.58 0.32
N VAL A 33 14.49 -3.30 0.17
CA VAL A 33 15.64 -2.83 -0.61
C VAL A 33 16.69 -2.16 0.27
N GLY A 34 16.30 -1.39 1.27
CA GLY A 34 17.26 -0.71 2.13
C GLY A 34 16.64 0.35 3.02
N ILE A 35 17.49 0.97 3.81
CA ILE A 35 17.13 2.01 4.77
C ILE A 35 17.97 3.25 4.48
N THR A 36 17.34 4.43 4.47
CA THR A 36 18.04 5.69 4.24
C THR A 36 17.60 6.72 5.29
N PRO A 37 18.51 7.22 6.13
CA PRO A 37 18.21 8.34 7.03
C PRO A 37 17.94 9.61 6.23
N VAL A 38 16.95 10.37 6.66
CA VAL A 38 16.64 11.70 6.11
C VAL A 38 16.41 12.67 7.26
N ARG A 39 16.32 13.96 6.95
CA ARG A 39 16.22 15.02 7.96
C ARG A 39 15.04 14.81 8.93
N PHE A 40 13.89 14.35 8.43
CA PHE A 40 12.66 14.23 9.22
C PHE A 40 12.35 12.80 9.67
N GLY A 41 13.23 11.83 9.38
CA GLY A 41 13.01 10.45 9.81
C GLY A 41 13.90 9.45 9.09
N THR A 42 13.37 8.27 8.84
CA THR A 42 14.07 7.17 8.18
C THR A 42 13.19 6.58 7.09
N ILE A 43 13.71 6.45 5.89
CA ILE A 43 13.02 5.80 4.77
C ILE A 43 13.36 4.31 4.78
N HIS A 44 12.32 3.48 4.89
CA HIS A 44 12.41 2.03 4.68
C HIS A 44 11.89 1.76 3.27
N ARG A 45 12.78 1.39 2.37
CA ARG A 45 12.48 1.26 0.95
C ARG A 45 12.08 -0.17 0.62
N LEU A 46 10.88 -0.33 0.09
CA LEU A 46 10.37 -1.58 -0.45
C LEU A 46 10.22 -1.45 -1.98
N ARG A 47 10.09 -2.57 -2.66
CA ARG A 47 9.94 -2.57 -4.12
C ARG A 47 8.82 -3.48 -4.58
N PHE A 48 8.00 -2.95 -5.49
CA PHE A 48 6.98 -3.68 -6.24
C PHE A 48 7.28 -3.49 -7.73
N GLY A 49 7.75 -4.56 -8.40
CA GLY A 49 8.24 -4.43 -9.78
C GLY A 49 9.38 -3.40 -9.85
N THR A 50 9.19 -2.33 -10.62
CA THR A 50 10.14 -1.22 -10.76
C THR A 50 9.78 0.01 -9.92
N SER A 51 8.69 -0.05 -9.15
CA SER A 51 8.27 1.04 -8.26
C SER A 51 8.90 0.90 -6.89
N ASP A 52 9.43 2.01 -6.36
CA ASP A 52 9.83 2.08 -4.96
C ASP A 52 8.64 2.49 -4.11
N PHE A 53 8.38 1.70 -3.08
CA PHE A 53 7.37 1.98 -2.06
C PHE A 53 8.10 2.30 -0.76
N LYS A 54 8.10 3.58 -0.39
CA LYS A 54 8.92 4.08 0.71
C LYS A 54 8.07 4.28 1.95
N LEU A 55 8.31 3.47 2.98
CA LEU A 55 7.71 3.67 4.29
C LEU A 55 8.61 4.63 5.08
N ILE A 56 8.06 5.77 5.45
CA ILE A 56 8.80 6.81 6.14
C ILE A 56 8.43 6.76 7.61
N GLU A 57 9.42 6.37 8.42
CA GLU A 57 9.32 6.41 9.87
C GLU A 57 9.73 7.81 10.32
N PRO A 58 8.78 8.66 10.77
CA PRO A 58 9.12 10.03 11.13
C PRO A 58 9.78 10.10 12.50
N LYS A 59 10.62 11.12 12.72
CA LYS A 59 11.17 11.41 14.05
C LYS A 59 10.07 11.78 15.05
N THR A 60 9.04 12.47 14.57
CA THR A 60 7.86 12.84 15.35
C THR A 60 6.63 12.48 14.53
N VAL A 61 5.76 11.65 15.10
CA VAL A 61 4.55 11.20 14.40
C VAL A 61 3.60 12.40 14.21
N PRO A 62 3.27 12.76 12.96
CA PRO A 62 2.35 13.87 12.71
C PRO A 62 0.90 13.50 13.04
N PRO A 63 0.00 14.49 13.13
CA PRO A 63 -1.43 14.21 13.28
C PRO A 63 -1.95 13.32 12.15
N ARG A 64 -2.88 12.44 12.51
CA ARG A 64 -3.56 11.58 11.53
C ARG A 64 -4.50 12.43 10.66
N GLY A 65 -4.46 12.20 9.34
CA GLY A 65 -5.40 12.78 8.40
C GLY A 65 -6.78 12.13 8.46
N ILE A 66 -7.72 12.65 7.67
CA ILE A 66 -9.05 12.04 7.53
C ILE A 66 -8.93 10.76 6.72
N ILE A 67 -9.38 9.66 7.31
CA ILE A 67 -9.34 8.33 6.70
C ILE A 67 -10.57 8.13 5.81
N GLY A 68 -10.42 7.39 4.73
CA GLY A 68 -11.50 6.99 3.84
C GLY A 68 -11.28 7.39 2.40
N LEU A 69 -11.99 6.71 1.52
CA LEU A 69 -11.81 6.84 0.08
C LEU A 69 -12.25 8.20 -0.45
N GLU A 70 -13.32 8.77 0.11
CA GLU A 70 -14.01 9.94 -0.43
C GLU A 70 -14.03 11.13 0.52
N ASN A 71 -13.31 11.07 1.63
CA ASN A 71 -13.54 11.98 2.76
C ASN A 71 -12.63 13.20 2.76
N GLN A 72 -11.65 13.25 1.87
CA GLN A 72 -10.67 14.34 1.81
C GLN A 72 -10.07 14.45 0.41
N LEU A 73 -9.72 15.64 -0.01
CA LEU A 73 -8.97 15.85 -1.25
C LEU A 73 -7.56 15.30 -1.11
N GLY A 74 -6.95 14.94 -2.24
CA GLY A 74 -5.58 14.44 -2.32
C GLY A 74 -5.51 12.97 -2.69
N PHE A 75 -4.34 12.37 -2.52
CA PHE A 75 -4.14 10.94 -2.79
C PHE A 75 -4.96 10.12 -1.81
N ARG A 76 -5.79 9.20 -2.33
CA ARG A 76 -6.74 8.44 -1.51
C ARG A 76 -6.45 6.95 -1.43
N TYR A 77 -5.84 6.38 -2.46
CA TYR A 77 -5.52 4.96 -2.47
C TYR A 77 -4.33 4.67 -3.39
N VAL A 78 -3.73 3.52 -3.19
CA VAL A 78 -2.72 2.94 -4.08
C VAL A 78 -3.27 1.66 -4.66
N THR A 79 -2.98 1.39 -5.93
CA THR A 79 -3.43 0.17 -6.62
C THR A 79 -2.25 -0.72 -6.96
N PHE A 80 -2.36 -2.00 -6.58
CA PHE A 80 -1.49 -3.06 -7.06
C PHE A 80 -2.27 -3.91 -8.06
N VAL A 81 -1.77 -4.02 -9.29
CA VAL A 81 -2.33 -4.92 -10.30
C VAL A 81 -1.63 -6.25 -10.17
N ILE A 82 -2.40 -7.31 -9.88
CA ILE A 82 -1.88 -8.62 -9.50
C ILE A 82 -2.58 -9.75 -10.28
N GLU A 83 -2.07 -10.98 -10.15
CA GLU A 83 -2.59 -12.14 -10.86
C GLU A 83 -3.25 -13.19 -9.96
N ASN A 84 -3.32 -12.94 -8.64
CA ASN A 84 -3.79 -13.94 -7.67
C ASN A 84 -4.70 -13.33 -6.60
N LEU A 85 -5.67 -12.53 -7.03
CA LEU A 85 -6.52 -11.74 -6.13
C LEU A 85 -7.27 -12.61 -5.11
N THR A 86 -7.88 -13.70 -5.56
CA THR A 86 -8.66 -14.58 -4.65
C THR A 86 -7.79 -15.18 -3.55
N GLN A 87 -6.58 -15.64 -3.90
CA GLN A 87 -5.65 -16.18 -2.92
C GLN A 87 -5.19 -15.09 -1.94
N LEU A 88 -4.85 -13.91 -2.45
CA LEU A 88 -4.44 -12.80 -1.61
C LEU A 88 -5.56 -12.40 -0.65
N CYS A 89 -6.81 -12.32 -1.10
CA CYS A 89 -7.94 -11.99 -0.24
C CYS A 89 -8.11 -13.02 0.88
N SER A 90 -7.93 -14.30 0.59
CA SER A 90 -7.96 -15.36 1.60
C SER A 90 -6.84 -15.17 2.64
N ASP A 91 -5.62 -14.91 2.20
CA ASP A 91 -4.48 -14.69 3.08
C ASP A 91 -4.70 -13.46 3.97
N LEU A 92 -5.20 -12.37 3.40
CA LEU A 92 -5.50 -11.13 4.14
C LEU A 92 -6.57 -11.35 5.20
N LYS A 93 -7.61 -12.11 4.90
CA LYS A 93 -8.65 -12.49 5.88
C LYS A 93 -8.06 -13.29 7.03
N ASN A 94 -7.18 -14.25 6.73
CA ASN A 94 -6.51 -15.07 7.75
C ASN A 94 -5.62 -14.23 8.66
N GLU A 95 -5.06 -13.13 8.16
CA GLU A 95 -4.26 -12.19 8.94
C GLU A 95 -5.11 -11.13 9.68
N GLY A 96 -6.44 -11.21 9.57
CA GLY A 96 -7.35 -10.27 10.25
C GLY A 96 -7.37 -8.87 9.64
N ILE A 97 -6.98 -8.72 8.39
CA ILE A 97 -6.95 -7.42 7.70
C ILE A 97 -8.39 -6.97 7.40
N GLU A 98 -8.68 -5.69 7.69
CA GLU A 98 -9.99 -5.09 7.44
C GLU A 98 -10.16 -4.78 5.94
N PHE A 99 -11.26 -5.25 5.36
CA PHE A 99 -11.63 -4.94 3.98
C PHE A 99 -12.53 -3.71 3.94
N ALA A 100 -12.15 -2.73 3.11
CA ALA A 100 -13.02 -1.61 2.75
C ALA A 100 -13.98 -2.02 1.62
N LEU A 101 -13.55 -2.93 0.75
CA LEU A 101 -14.37 -3.55 -0.30
C LEU A 101 -13.91 -5.01 -0.45
N PRO A 102 -14.80 -5.99 -0.23
CA PRO A 102 -14.46 -7.39 -0.48
C PRO A 102 -14.24 -7.63 -1.97
N GLU A 103 -13.63 -8.77 -2.32
CA GLU A 103 -13.42 -9.14 -3.72
C GLU A 103 -14.73 -9.03 -4.50
N THR A 104 -14.73 -8.22 -5.56
CA THR A 104 -15.91 -7.85 -6.33
C THR A 104 -15.54 -7.75 -7.80
N GLU A 105 -16.37 -8.33 -8.67
CA GLU A 105 -16.27 -8.09 -10.10
C GLU A 105 -16.98 -6.79 -10.44
N ILE A 106 -16.22 -5.78 -10.90
CA ILE A 106 -16.76 -4.44 -11.21
C ILE A 106 -17.14 -4.29 -12.68
N SER A 107 -16.57 -5.12 -13.55
CA SER A 107 -16.90 -5.22 -14.96
C SER A 107 -16.41 -6.58 -15.45
N PRO A 108 -16.87 -7.09 -16.63
CA PRO A 108 -16.43 -8.40 -17.11
C PRO A 108 -14.91 -8.55 -17.13
N GLY A 109 -14.40 -9.54 -16.40
CA GLY A 109 -12.97 -9.84 -16.31
C GLY A 109 -12.16 -8.89 -15.46
N VAL A 110 -12.77 -7.96 -14.71
CA VAL A 110 -12.08 -7.03 -13.80
C VAL A 110 -12.60 -7.21 -12.39
N ARG A 111 -11.76 -7.76 -11.52
CA ARG A 111 -12.07 -7.96 -10.12
C ARG A 111 -11.19 -7.06 -9.26
N VAL A 112 -11.76 -6.54 -8.19
CA VAL A 112 -11.07 -5.64 -7.27
C VAL A 112 -11.34 -6.06 -5.83
N ALA A 113 -10.42 -5.68 -4.94
CA ALA A 113 -10.62 -5.69 -3.50
C ALA A 113 -9.89 -4.48 -2.91
N MET A 114 -10.40 -3.95 -1.83
CA MET A 114 -9.76 -2.86 -1.10
C MET A 114 -9.62 -3.24 0.36
N VAL A 115 -8.45 -2.97 0.93
CA VAL A 115 -8.18 -3.19 2.35
C VAL A 115 -7.63 -1.92 2.97
N LYS A 116 -7.54 -1.92 4.30
CA LYS A 116 -6.88 -0.84 5.05
C LYS A 116 -5.51 -1.31 5.52
N ASP A 117 -4.50 -0.46 5.33
CA ASP A 117 -3.21 -0.68 5.94
C ASP A 117 -3.25 -0.37 7.45
N PRO A 118 -2.15 -0.54 8.22
CA PRO A 118 -2.16 -0.28 9.66
C PRO A 118 -2.56 1.14 10.06
N ASP A 119 -2.36 2.13 9.19
CA ASP A 119 -2.76 3.52 9.45
C ASP A 119 -4.12 3.88 8.84
N GLY A 120 -4.82 2.92 8.23
CA GLY A 120 -6.12 3.11 7.61
C GLY A 120 -6.08 3.60 6.17
N ASN A 121 -4.91 3.64 5.54
CA ASN A 121 -4.81 3.96 4.12
C ASN A 121 -5.48 2.88 3.27
N ILE A 122 -6.17 3.29 2.22
CA ILE A 122 -6.83 2.35 1.31
C ILE A 122 -5.79 1.78 0.34
N VAL A 123 -5.74 0.45 0.29
CA VAL A 123 -4.91 -0.31 -0.65
C VAL A 123 -5.83 -1.13 -1.54
N GLU A 124 -5.79 -0.85 -2.83
CA GLU A 124 -6.60 -1.53 -3.83
C GLU A 124 -5.77 -2.60 -4.54
N PHE A 125 -6.37 -3.74 -4.77
CA PHE A 125 -5.83 -4.80 -5.62
C PHE A 125 -6.76 -5.01 -6.81
N VAL A 126 -6.19 -5.11 -8.00
CA VAL A 126 -6.94 -5.32 -9.23
C VAL A 126 -6.37 -6.52 -9.97
N GLU A 127 -7.26 -7.42 -10.39
CA GLU A 127 -6.91 -8.53 -11.29
C GLU A 127 -7.76 -8.42 -12.55
N ARG A 128 -7.10 -8.54 -13.69
CA ARG A 128 -7.74 -8.51 -15.02
C ARG A 128 -7.52 -9.83 -15.73
N SER A 129 -8.58 -10.41 -16.18
CA SER A 129 -8.54 -11.65 -16.96
C SER A 129 -8.93 -11.45 -18.43
#